data_141c3eba38b6b77bc4c6f79abf6f6baa
#
_entry.id   141c3eba38b6b77bc4c6f79abf6f6baa
#
_cell.length_a   1.000
_cell.length_b   1.000
_cell.length_c   1.000
_cell.angle_alpha   90.00
_cell.angle_beta   90.00
_cell.angle_gamma   90.00
#
_symmetry.space_group_name_H-M   'P 1'
#
loop_
_entity.id
_entity.type
_entity.pdbx_description
1 polymer ?
#
loop_
_entity_poly.entity_id
_entity_poly.type
_entity_poly.pdbx_seq_one_letter_code
_entity_poly.pdbx_strand_id
1 'polypeptide(L)'
;MIRLALFDLDHTLLDGDSDVLWCDFLIERGVLDATDFGARNAQMERDYRAGSVSTQDFCAFYVSTLAARPRTAWEAFRLEFLDAVIAPRIGPAARALLQRHRDDDDLLVMTTATNRFITELTAGHLGIEHLIATECELDADRNFTGRPEGMLNMRDGKVDRLQAWLAQRGLTLADCDATFYSDSINDLALLAAVQRPVATNPDAQLAAVAAERGWPVLRLHGTGRTA
;
A
#
# COMPACT_ATOMS: atom_id res chain seq x y z
N MET A 1 -5.47 16.02 21.46
CA MET A 1 -5.71 15.52 20.10
C MET A 1 -4.54 14.63 19.76
N ILE A 2 -4.79 13.41 19.32
CA ILE A 2 -3.72 12.46 18.97
C ILE A 2 -3.15 12.88 17.61
N ARG A 3 -1.83 13.02 17.52
CA ARG A 3 -1.17 13.30 16.25
C ARG A 3 -1.01 11.98 15.50
N LEU A 4 -1.59 11.90 14.32
CA LEU A 4 -1.68 10.68 13.50
C LEU A 4 -1.02 10.93 12.14
N ALA A 5 0.01 10.15 11.82
CA ALA A 5 0.67 10.17 10.53
C ALA A 5 0.33 8.90 9.76
N LEU A 6 -0.46 9.05 8.69
CA LEU A 6 -0.91 7.97 7.81
C LEU A 6 -0.04 7.98 6.55
N PHE A 7 0.42 6.82 6.14
CA PHE A 7 1.25 6.65 4.94
C PHE A 7 0.66 5.57 4.05
N ASP A 8 0.41 5.92 2.80
CA ASP A 8 0.31 4.91 1.77
C ASP A 8 1.70 4.33 1.47
N LEU A 9 1.76 3.14 0.88
CA LEU A 9 3.01 2.44 0.59
C LEU A 9 3.46 2.64 -0.86
N ASP A 10 2.67 2.11 -1.79
CA ASP A 10 3.03 1.95 -3.19
C ASP A 10 3.13 3.32 -3.88
N HIS A 11 4.24 3.56 -4.59
CA HIS A 11 4.58 4.85 -5.17
C HIS A 11 4.65 6.05 -4.18
N THR A 12 4.30 5.83 -2.91
CA THR A 12 4.37 6.83 -1.83
C THR A 12 5.67 6.69 -1.05
N LEU A 13 5.79 5.71 -0.15
CA LEU A 13 7.05 5.41 0.57
C LEU A 13 7.99 4.52 -0.25
N LEU A 14 7.42 3.64 -1.06
CA LEU A 14 8.09 2.72 -1.96
C LEU A 14 8.17 3.29 -3.38
N ASP A 15 9.34 3.28 -4.00
CA ASP A 15 9.50 3.58 -5.43
C ASP A 15 9.14 2.34 -6.26
N GLY A 16 7.84 2.12 -6.44
CA GLY A 16 7.25 0.99 -7.13
C GLY A 16 5.92 0.56 -6.54
N ASP A 17 5.31 -0.44 -7.17
CA ASP A 17 4.07 -1.11 -6.74
C ASP A 17 4.41 -2.49 -6.18
N SER A 18 4.11 -2.73 -4.91
CA SER A 18 4.53 -3.95 -4.20
C SER A 18 3.81 -5.21 -4.71
N ASP A 19 2.58 -5.12 -5.22
CA ASP A 19 1.87 -6.25 -5.82
C ASP A 19 2.49 -6.62 -7.19
N VAL A 20 2.81 -5.63 -8.02
CA VAL A 20 3.49 -5.84 -9.31
C VAL A 20 4.87 -6.43 -9.10
N LEU A 21 5.65 -5.82 -8.19
CA LEU A 21 7.00 -6.28 -7.86
C LEU A 21 7.03 -7.69 -7.27
N TRP A 22 6.00 -8.06 -6.48
CA TRP A 22 5.85 -9.42 -5.96
C TRP A 22 5.67 -10.43 -7.08
N CYS A 23 4.80 -10.12 -8.05
CA CYS A 23 4.59 -10.99 -9.20
C CYS A 23 5.86 -11.14 -10.05
N ASP A 24 6.57 -10.06 -10.33
CA ASP A 24 7.83 -10.09 -11.08
C ASP A 24 8.88 -10.92 -10.34
N PHE A 25 9.00 -10.75 -9.04
CA PHE A 25 9.87 -11.55 -8.19
C PHE A 25 9.51 -13.04 -8.24
N LEU A 26 8.23 -13.40 -8.17
CA LEU A 26 7.79 -14.79 -8.27
C LEU A 26 8.07 -15.41 -9.65
N ILE A 27 7.98 -14.60 -10.71
CA ILE A 27 8.36 -15.02 -12.07
C ILE A 27 9.87 -15.30 -12.13
N GLU A 28 10.70 -14.40 -11.61
CA GLU A 28 12.16 -14.59 -11.56
C GLU A 28 12.58 -15.84 -10.76
N ARG A 29 11.80 -16.23 -9.76
CA ARG A 29 12.02 -17.45 -8.95
C ARG A 29 11.37 -18.71 -9.54
N GLY A 30 10.77 -18.61 -10.74
CA GLY A 30 10.13 -19.74 -11.42
C GLY A 30 8.88 -20.27 -10.69
N VAL A 31 8.24 -19.44 -9.87
CA VAL A 31 6.99 -19.79 -9.17
C VAL A 31 5.80 -19.52 -10.06
N LEU A 32 5.84 -18.42 -10.82
CA LEU A 32 4.84 -18.04 -11.80
C LEU A 32 5.43 -18.14 -13.21
N ASP A 33 4.62 -18.51 -14.18
CA ASP A 33 5.04 -18.61 -15.58
C ASP A 33 5.22 -17.21 -16.19
N ALA A 34 6.40 -16.95 -16.74
CA ALA A 34 6.74 -15.63 -17.31
C ALA A 34 5.88 -15.27 -18.52
N THR A 35 5.52 -16.26 -19.35
CA THR A 35 4.81 -16.02 -20.61
C THR A 35 3.34 -15.70 -20.37
N ASP A 36 2.68 -16.50 -19.52
CA ASP A 36 1.26 -16.32 -19.20
C ASP A 36 1.05 -15.23 -18.14
N PHE A 37 1.70 -15.37 -16.99
CA PHE A 37 1.44 -14.47 -15.87
C PHE A 37 2.06 -13.09 -16.06
N GLY A 38 3.24 -12.99 -16.68
CA GLY A 38 3.90 -11.70 -16.94
C GLY A 38 3.08 -10.75 -17.80
N ALA A 39 2.48 -11.28 -18.89
CA ALA A 39 1.58 -10.51 -19.73
C ALA A 39 0.32 -10.04 -18.98
N ARG A 40 -0.26 -10.92 -18.14
CA ARG A 40 -1.44 -10.61 -17.32
C ARG A 40 -1.13 -9.58 -16.23
N ASN A 41 0.05 -9.66 -15.58
CA ASN A 41 0.50 -8.70 -14.58
C ASN A 41 0.61 -7.29 -15.20
N ALA A 42 1.33 -7.18 -16.31
CA ALA A 42 1.46 -5.91 -17.03
C ALA A 42 0.10 -5.36 -17.53
N GLN A 43 -0.83 -6.23 -17.95
CA GLN A 43 -2.17 -5.81 -18.34
C GLN A 43 -2.98 -5.31 -17.14
N MET A 44 -2.94 -6.02 -16.02
CA MET A 44 -3.66 -5.66 -14.78
C MET A 44 -3.21 -4.28 -14.27
N GLU A 45 -1.90 -4.01 -14.27
CA GLU A 45 -1.36 -2.70 -13.91
C GLU A 45 -1.89 -1.58 -14.82
N ARG A 46 -1.89 -1.81 -16.16
CA ARG A 46 -2.45 -0.83 -17.11
C ARG A 46 -3.94 -0.58 -16.90
N ASP A 47 -4.71 -1.65 -16.73
CA ASP A 47 -6.16 -1.57 -16.56
C ASP A 47 -6.54 -0.87 -15.25
N TYR A 48 -5.78 -1.10 -14.17
CA TYR A 48 -5.97 -0.40 -12.92
C TYR A 48 -5.70 1.11 -13.05
N ARG A 49 -4.59 1.47 -13.69
CA ARG A 49 -4.25 2.89 -13.95
C ARG A 49 -5.27 3.57 -14.88
N ALA A 50 -5.84 2.83 -15.82
CA ALA A 50 -6.90 3.31 -16.71
C ALA A 50 -8.28 3.37 -16.02
N GLY A 51 -8.44 2.78 -14.82
CA GLY A 51 -9.72 2.68 -14.13
C GLY A 51 -10.70 1.70 -14.77
N SER A 52 -10.22 0.78 -15.64
CA SER A 52 -11.04 -0.19 -16.38
C SER A 52 -11.23 -1.52 -15.66
N VAL A 53 -10.53 -1.78 -14.55
CA VAL A 53 -10.70 -2.96 -13.69
C VAL A 53 -11.32 -2.55 -12.35
N SER A 54 -12.20 -3.43 -11.82
CA SER A 54 -12.76 -3.20 -10.49
C SER A 54 -11.69 -3.37 -9.40
N THR A 55 -11.87 -2.69 -8.26
CA THR A 55 -10.99 -2.88 -7.09
C THR A 55 -10.98 -4.32 -6.59
N GLN A 56 -12.13 -5.00 -6.69
CA GLN A 56 -12.28 -6.40 -6.30
C GLN A 56 -11.44 -7.33 -7.20
N ASP A 57 -11.52 -7.14 -8.52
CA ASP A 57 -10.79 -7.97 -9.48
C ASP A 57 -9.28 -7.70 -9.39
N PHE A 58 -8.89 -6.44 -9.18
CA PHE A 58 -7.50 -6.06 -8.96
C PHE A 58 -6.92 -6.78 -7.74
N CYS A 59 -7.55 -6.64 -6.56
CA CYS A 59 -7.09 -7.33 -5.35
C CYS A 59 -7.11 -8.85 -5.50
N ALA A 60 -8.18 -9.42 -6.09
CA ALA A 60 -8.30 -10.86 -6.29
C ALA A 60 -7.18 -11.41 -7.19
N PHE A 61 -6.79 -10.67 -8.23
CA PHE A 61 -5.70 -11.06 -9.12
C PHE A 61 -4.39 -11.26 -8.33
N TYR A 62 -3.98 -10.28 -7.53
CA TYR A 62 -2.71 -10.36 -6.79
C TYR A 62 -2.77 -11.35 -5.63
N VAL A 63 -3.85 -11.34 -4.85
CA VAL A 63 -4.02 -12.31 -3.74
C VAL A 63 -4.06 -13.75 -4.24
N SER A 64 -4.55 -13.99 -5.47
CA SER A 64 -4.59 -15.33 -6.07
C SER A 64 -3.22 -16.00 -6.17
N THR A 65 -2.15 -15.21 -6.29
CA THR A 65 -0.76 -15.73 -6.35
C THR A 65 -0.38 -16.50 -5.10
N LEU A 66 -0.95 -16.14 -3.94
CA LEU A 66 -0.64 -16.75 -2.66
C LEU A 66 -1.21 -18.17 -2.51
N ALA A 67 -2.23 -18.54 -3.31
CA ALA A 67 -2.78 -19.89 -3.30
C ALA A 67 -1.88 -20.93 -4.00
N ALA A 68 -0.83 -20.50 -4.70
CA ALA A 68 0.06 -21.40 -5.44
C ALA A 68 0.88 -22.34 -4.54
N ARG A 69 1.00 -22.04 -3.23
CA ARG A 69 1.80 -22.81 -2.27
C ARG A 69 1.18 -22.78 -0.87
N PRO A 70 1.48 -23.76 0.00
CA PRO A 70 1.14 -23.70 1.42
C PRO A 70 1.72 -22.42 2.06
N ARG A 71 0.99 -21.84 3.00
CA ARG A 71 1.37 -20.56 3.65
C ARG A 71 2.79 -20.58 4.23
N THR A 72 3.19 -21.70 4.86
CA THR A 72 4.53 -21.85 5.45
C THR A 72 5.67 -21.82 4.42
N ALA A 73 5.39 -22.18 3.16
CA ALA A 73 6.38 -22.14 2.10
C ALA A 73 6.69 -20.73 1.60
N TRP A 74 5.87 -19.74 1.96
CA TRP A 74 6.05 -18.34 1.54
C TRP A 74 7.01 -17.54 2.43
N GLU A 75 7.32 -17.99 3.66
CA GLU A 75 8.10 -17.18 4.61
C GLU A 75 9.50 -16.83 4.07
N ALA A 76 10.20 -17.78 3.45
CA ALA A 76 11.50 -17.52 2.85
C ALA A 76 11.40 -16.55 1.66
N PHE A 77 10.36 -16.70 0.82
CA PHE A 77 10.13 -15.80 -0.33
C PHE A 77 9.84 -14.36 0.11
N ARG A 78 9.00 -14.15 1.13
CA ARG A 78 8.68 -12.80 1.58
C ARG A 78 9.85 -12.09 2.26
N LEU A 79 10.73 -12.84 2.97
CA LEU A 79 11.97 -12.30 3.52
C LEU A 79 12.93 -11.88 2.41
N GLU A 80 13.14 -12.77 1.43
CA GLU A 80 13.98 -12.47 0.27
C GLU A 80 13.41 -11.31 -0.56
N PHE A 81 12.10 -11.25 -0.74
CA PHE A 81 11.42 -10.15 -1.42
C PHE A 81 11.63 -8.81 -0.71
N LEU A 82 11.50 -8.80 0.63
CA LEU A 82 11.79 -7.60 1.41
C LEU A 82 13.23 -7.13 1.16
N ASP A 83 14.21 -8.02 1.32
CA ASP A 83 15.63 -7.65 1.31
C ASP A 83 16.12 -7.29 -0.09
N ALA A 84 15.75 -8.08 -1.11
CA ALA A 84 16.25 -7.93 -2.46
C ALA A 84 15.46 -6.91 -3.31
N VAL A 85 14.17 -6.75 -3.04
CA VAL A 85 13.27 -5.97 -3.92
C VAL A 85 12.76 -4.71 -3.23
N ILE A 86 12.19 -4.83 -2.04
CA ILE A 86 11.49 -3.71 -1.37
C ILE A 86 12.47 -2.74 -0.68
N ALA A 87 13.34 -3.23 0.18
CA ALA A 87 14.22 -2.39 0.99
C ALA A 87 15.11 -1.44 0.16
N PRO A 88 15.67 -1.86 -1.00
CA PRO A 88 16.45 -0.98 -1.87
C PRO A 88 15.62 0.15 -2.53
N ARG A 89 14.30 -0.03 -2.65
CA ARG A 89 13.38 0.95 -3.26
C ARG A 89 12.79 1.95 -2.26
N ILE A 90 13.11 1.81 -0.97
CA ILE A 90 12.73 2.79 0.05
C ILE A 90 13.87 3.78 0.22
N GLY A 91 13.72 4.94 -0.41
CA GLY A 91 14.75 5.96 -0.48
C GLY A 91 15.00 6.69 0.85
N PRO A 92 16.14 7.43 0.96
CA PRO A 92 16.48 8.17 2.17
C PRO A 92 15.47 9.26 2.51
N ALA A 93 14.79 9.87 1.53
CA ALA A 93 13.78 10.90 1.77
C ALA A 93 12.53 10.32 2.47
N ALA A 94 12.08 9.11 2.09
CA ALA A 94 10.99 8.40 2.77
C ALA A 94 11.36 8.07 4.22
N ARG A 95 12.59 7.56 4.46
CA ARG A 95 13.09 7.27 5.80
C ARG A 95 13.19 8.53 6.67
N ALA A 96 13.66 9.65 6.11
CA ALA A 96 13.75 10.93 6.80
C ALA A 96 12.36 11.49 7.14
N LEU A 97 11.36 11.29 6.26
CA LEU A 97 9.98 11.66 6.54
C LEU A 97 9.42 10.90 7.75
N LEU A 98 9.58 9.57 7.76
CA LEU A 98 9.15 8.72 8.88
C LEU A 98 9.86 9.10 10.18
N GLN A 99 11.16 9.41 10.11
CA GLN A 99 11.94 9.80 11.29
C GLN A 99 11.44 11.12 11.89
N ARG A 100 11.10 12.13 11.09
CA ARG A 100 10.52 13.38 11.59
C ARG A 100 9.24 13.15 12.38
N HIS A 101 8.33 12.29 11.88
CA HIS A 101 7.10 11.96 12.59
C HIS A 101 7.36 11.22 13.91
N ARG A 102 8.41 10.36 13.96
CA ARG A 102 8.82 9.73 15.21
C ARG A 102 9.40 10.74 16.22
N ASP A 103 10.25 11.66 15.73
CA ASP A 103 10.85 12.70 16.58
C ASP A 103 9.78 13.65 17.15
N ASP A 104 8.67 13.75 16.45
CA ASP A 104 7.49 14.54 16.86
C ASP A 104 6.48 13.73 17.72
N ASP A 105 6.77 12.47 18.07
CA ASP A 105 5.89 11.54 18.81
C ASP A 105 4.53 11.30 18.13
N ASP A 106 4.47 11.33 16.80
CA ASP A 106 3.27 11.04 16.05
C ASP A 106 3.00 9.51 16.03
N LEU A 107 1.73 9.12 16.07
CA LEU A 107 1.32 7.75 15.87
C LEU A 107 1.39 7.40 14.37
N LEU A 108 2.34 6.56 13.97
CA LEU A 108 2.53 6.18 12.58
C LEU A 108 1.67 4.97 12.20
N VAL A 109 0.95 5.09 11.10
CA VAL A 109 0.12 4.01 10.54
C VAL A 109 0.39 3.89 9.04
N MET A 110 0.73 2.71 8.57
CA MET A 110 0.76 2.41 7.14
C MET A 110 -0.63 1.92 6.70
N THR A 111 -1.17 2.52 5.64
CA THR A 111 -2.47 2.13 5.06
C THR A 111 -2.29 1.87 3.56
N THR A 112 -2.37 0.62 3.12
CA THR A 112 -2.10 0.21 1.74
C THR A 112 -3.18 -0.69 1.18
N ALA A 113 -3.44 -0.58 -0.12
CA ALA A 113 -4.34 -1.48 -0.84
C ALA A 113 -3.77 -2.89 -0.95
N THR A 114 -2.45 -3.02 -1.04
CA THR A 114 -1.74 -4.30 -1.11
C THR A 114 -2.02 -5.15 0.11
N ASN A 115 -2.04 -6.45 -0.10
CA ASN A 115 -2.39 -7.41 0.93
C ASN A 115 -1.40 -7.42 2.12
N ARG A 116 -1.94 -7.71 3.33
CA ARG A 116 -1.15 -7.73 4.57
C ARG A 116 0.04 -8.67 4.51
N PHE A 117 -0.12 -9.84 3.90
CA PHE A 117 0.93 -10.85 3.91
C PHE A 117 2.23 -10.34 3.27
N ILE A 118 2.13 -9.58 2.17
CA ILE A 118 3.30 -8.99 1.50
C ILE A 118 3.82 -7.78 2.28
N THR A 119 2.93 -6.93 2.80
CA THR A 119 3.28 -5.60 3.31
C THR A 119 3.65 -5.56 4.80
N GLU A 120 3.32 -6.60 5.57
CA GLU A 120 3.60 -6.65 7.01
C GLU A 120 5.11 -6.57 7.33
N LEU A 121 5.94 -7.29 6.57
CA LEU A 121 7.39 -7.21 6.75
C LEU A 121 7.95 -5.84 6.36
N THR A 122 7.36 -5.20 5.35
CA THR A 122 7.72 -3.83 4.94
C THR A 122 7.39 -2.82 6.05
N ALA A 123 6.20 -2.93 6.67
CA ALA A 123 5.85 -2.09 7.81
C ALA A 123 6.84 -2.26 8.96
N GLY A 124 7.17 -3.51 9.32
CA GLY A 124 8.17 -3.82 10.34
C GLY A 124 9.57 -3.26 10.00
N HIS A 125 10.03 -3.42 8.75
CA HIS A 125 11.30 -2.87 8.26
C HIS A 125 11.35 -1.34 8.35
N LEU A 126 10.22 -0.68 8.15
CA LEU A 126 10.08 0.77 8.31
C LEU A 126 9.88 1.18 9.77
N GLY A 127 9.77 0.25 10.71
CA GLY A 127 9.46 0.54 12.12
C GLY A 127 8.09 1.18 12.31
N ILE A 128 7.11 0.79 11.50
CA ILE A 128 5.71 1.20 11.61
C ILE A 128 4.93 0.03 12.24
N GLU A 129 4.48 0.20 13.46
CA GLU A 129 3.79 -0.86 14.22
C GLU A 129 2.36 -1.12 13.73
N HIS A 130 1.72 -0.11 13.16
CA HIS A 130 0.33 -0.16 12.79
C HIS A 130 0.16 -0.25 11.28
N LEU A 131 -0.45 -1.35 10.85
CA LEU A 131 -0.72 -1.62 9.44
C LEU A 131 -2.22 -1.84 9.22
N ILE A 132 -2.81 -1.07 8.31
CA ILE A 132 -4.13 -1.28 7.74
C ILE A 132 -3.92 -1.69 6.27
N ALA A 133 -4.21 -2.95 5.95
CA ALA A 133 -3.95 -3.53 4.63
C ALA A 133 -5.14 -4.39 4.20
N THR A 134 -5.25 -4.75 2.93
CA THR A 134 -6.23 -5.74 2.49
C THR A 134 -5.90 -7.10 3.12
N GLU A 135 -6.90 -7.74 3.71
CA GLU A 135 -6.72 -9.06 4.33
C GLU A 135 -6.86 -10.17 3.29
N CYS A 136 -6.19 -11.31 3.56
CA CYS A 136 -6.27 -12.50 2.72
C CYS A 136 -7.08 -13.59 3.41
N GLU A 137 -8.04 -14.17 2.71
CA GLU A 137 -8.84 -15.28 3.22
C GLU A 137 -7.98 -16.53 3.42
N LEU A 138 -8.19 -17.19 4.55
CA LEU A 138 -7.52 -18.44 4.91
C LEU A 138 -8.54 -19.58 4.97
N ASP A 139 -8.13 -20.76 4.51
CA ASP A 139 -8.90 -22.00 4.67
C ASP A 139 -8.77 -22.57 6.10
N ALA A 140 -9.39 -23.74 6.35
CA ALA A 140 -9.37 -24.42 7.64
C ALA A 140 -7.94 -24.83 8.07
N ASP A 141 -7.05 -25.09 7.12
CA ASP A 141 -5.65 -25.45 7.35
C ASP A 141 -4.74 -24.22 7.43
N ARG A 142 -5.35 -23.00 7.41
CA ARG A 142 -4.68 -21.70 7.45
C ARG A 142 -3.79 -21.41 6.23
N ASN A 143 -4.07 -22.02 5.10
CA ASN A 143 -3.49 -21.65 3.82
C ASN A 143 -4.31 -20.56 3.15
N PHE A 144 -3.67 -19.80 2.25
CA PHE A 144 -4.37 -18.78 1.48
C PHE A 144 -5.29 -19.43 0.45
N THR A 145 -6.55 -18.98 0.42
CA THR A 145 -7.52 -19.42 -0.60
C THR A 145 -7.32 -18.73 -1.94
N GLY A 146 -6.50 -17.67 -1.97
CA GLY A 146 -6.33 -16.82 -3.15
C GLY A 146 -7.40 -15.75 -3.29
N ARG A 147 -8.21 -15.53 -2.26
CA ARG A 147 -9.23 -14.46 -2.24
C ARG A 147 -8.92 -13.43 -1.16
N PRO A 148 -9.25 -12.15 -1.42
CA PRO A 148 -9.24 -11.14 -0.35
C PRO A 148 -10.37 -11.43 0.67
N GLU A 149 -10.16 -11.04 1.93
CA GLU A 149 -11.12 -11.20 3.02
C GLU A 149 -11.70 -9.85 3.45
N GLY A 150 -13.02 -9.82 3.58
CA GLY A 150 -13.74 -8.66 4.10
C GLY A 150 -13.64 -7.41 3.23
N MET A 151 -13.62 -6.25 3.88
CA MET A 151 -13.55 -4.95 3.20
C MET A 151 -12.14 -4.68 2.67
N LEU A 152 -12.03 -4.36 1.38
CA LEU A 152 -10.77 -3.97 0.76
C LEU A 152 -10.29 -2.62 1.29
N ASN A 153 -8.98 -2.48 1.48
CA ASN A 153 -8.37 -1.22 1.92
C ASN A 153 -8.06 -0.30 0.73
N MET A 154 -9.07 -0.02 -0.09
CA MET A 154 -8.96 0.77 -1.33
C MET A 154 -10.06 1.82 -1.40
N ARG A 155 -9.76 2.98 -2.00
CA ARG A 155 -10.71 4.07 -2.22
C ARG A 155 -11.43 4.43 -0.92
N ASP A 156 -12.78 4.46 -0.92
CA ASP A 156 -13.59 4.75 0.27
C ASP A 156 -13.34 3.73 1.40
N GLY A 157 -13.02 2.48 1.06
CA GLY A 157 -12.66 1.45 2.04
C GLY A 157 -11.46 1.82 2.92
N LYS A 158 -10.53 2.66 2.45
CA LYS A 158 -9.45 3.17 3.32
C LYS A 158 -10.00 4.03 4.47
N VAL A 159 -11.03 4.84 4.20
CA VAL A 159 -11.69 5.66 5.23
C VAL A 159 -12.40 4.76 6.24
N ASP A 160 -13.21 3.82 5.76
CA ASP A 160 -14.00 2.93 6.61
C ASP A 160 -13.10 2.05 7.50
N ARG A 161 -12.02 1.52 6.93
CA ARG A 161 -11.08 0.68 7.67
C ARG A 161 -10.25 1.50 8.68
N LEU A 162 -9.88 2.73 8.37
CA LEU A 162 -9.25 3.64 9.33
C LEU A 162 -10.22 3.95 10.48
N GLN A 163 -11.47 4.25 10.18
CA GLN A 163 -12.49 4.51 11.21
C GLN A 163 -12.71 3.28 12.10
N ALA A 164 -12.79 2.07 11.52
CA ALA A 164 -12.89 0.83 12.28
C ALA A 164 -11.66 0.58 13.18
N TRP A 165 -10.46 0.87 12.66
CA TRP A 165 -9.20 0.76 13.41
C TRP A 165 -9.14 1.75 14.58
N LEU A 166 -9.60 2.99 14.39
CA LEU A 166 -9.70 4.01 15.44
C LEU A 166 -10.76 3.63 16.49
N ALA A 167 -11.93 3.15 16.04
CA ALA A 167 -13.02 2.75 16.94
C ALA A 167 -12.60 1.63 17.89
N GLN A 168 -11.78 0.66 17.46
CA GLN A 168 -11.20 -0.37 18.34
C GLN A 168 -10.33 0.22 19.47
N ARG A 169 -9.91 1.48 19.34
CA ARG A 169 -9.10 2.23 20.32
C ARG A 169 -9.93 3.27 21.08
N GLY A 170 -11.26 3.27 20.89
CA GLY A 170 -12.16 4.25 21.48
C GLY A 170 -12.01 5.66 20.91
N LEU A 171 -11.52 5.77 19.68
CA LEU A 171 -11.23 7.02 18.98
C LEU A 171 -12.06 7.16 17.71
N THR A 172 -12.21 8.40 17.29
CA THR A 172 -12.72 8.80 15.98
C THR A 172 -11.67 9.64 15.24
N LEU A 173 -11.84 9.85 13.95
CA LEU A 173 -10.93 10.72 13.19
C LEU A 173 -10.97 12.18 13.70
N ALA A 174 -12.10 12.63 14.29
CA ALA A 174 -12.22 13.94 14.90
C ALA A 174 -11.37 14.12 16.16
N ASP A 175 -10.98 13.03 16.84
CA ASP A 175 -10.10 13.06 18.01
C ASP A 175 -8.62 13.16 17.61
N CYS A 176 -8.33 13.05 16.31
CA CYS A 176 -6.99 13.03 15.75
C CYS A 176 -6.66 14.34 15.02
N ASP A 177 -5.39 14.74 15.05
CA ASP A 177 -4.77 15.67 14.15
C ASP A 177 -4.00 14.87 13.11
N ALA A 178 -4.69 14.49 12.01
CA ALA A 178 -4.22 13.49 11.07
C ALA A 178 -3.57 14.12 9.84
N THR A 179 -2.37 13.62 9.50
CA THR A 179 -1.70 13.88 8.21
C THR A 179 -1.74 12.60 7.39
N PHE A 180 -2.08 12.68 6.11
CA PHE A 180 -2.06 11.54 5.20
C PHE A 180 -1.23 11.82 3.95
N TYR A 181 -0.31 10.92 3.64
CA TYR A 181 0.60 10.94 2.49
C TYR A 181 0.18 9.88 1.49
N SER A 182 -0.13 10.26 0.25
CA SER A 182 -0.48 9.34 -0.84
C SER A 182 -0.15 9.92 -2.21
N ASP A 183 0.14 9.01 -3.16
CA ASP A 183 0.44 9.34 -4.56
C ASP A 183 -0.78 9.29 -5.48
N SER A 184 -1.86 8.66 -5.07
CA SER A 184 -2.92 8.24 -5.97
C SER A 184 -4.24 9.00 -5.78
N ILE A 185 -4.88 9.32 -6.92
CA ILE A 185 -6.26 9.83 -6.93
C ILE A 185 -7.25 8.84 -6.29
N ASN A 186 -6.94 7.55 -6.26
CA ASN A 186 -7.77 6.55 -5.60
C ASN A 186 -7.89 6.77 -4.09
N ASP A 187 -6.99 7.52 -3.49
CA ASP A 187 -6.98 7.84 -2.06
C ASP A 187 -7.64 9.20 -1.75
N LEU A 188 -8.29 9.81 -2.75
CA LEU A 188 -8.92 11.12 -2.61
C LEU A 188 -9.90 11.19 -1.42
N ALA A 189 -10.67 10.14 -1.17
CA ALA A 189 -11.62 10.08 -0.06
C ALA A 189 -10.90 10.25 1.29
N LEU A 190 -9.79 9.53 1.52
CA LEU A 190 -9.03 9.63 2.76
C LEU A 190 -8.24 10.95 2.85
N LEU A 191 -7.63 11.40 1.73
CA LEU A 191 -6.98 12.72 1.67
C LEU A 191 -7.95 13.87 2.03
N ALA A 192 -9.21 13.77 1.58
CA ALA A 192 -10.23 14.76 1.89
C ALA A 192 -10.79 14.65 3.33
N ALA A 193 -10.63 13.51 3.98
CA ALA A 193 -11.15 13.28 5.33
C ALA A 193 -10.18 13.74 6.43
N VAL A 194 -8.88 13.86 6.15
CA VAL A 194 -7.86 14.24 7.14
C VAL A 194 -7.67 15.77 7.19
N GLN A 195 -7.09 16.27 8.29
CA GLN A 195 -6.80 17.69 8.47
C GLN A 195 -5.63 18.15 7.60
N ARG A 196 -4.65 17.28 7.35
CA ARG A 196 -3.44 17.61 6.60
C ARG A 196 -3.19 16.60 5.46
N PRO A 197 -3.88 16.76 4.32
CA PRO A 197 -3.58 15.98 3.13
C PRO A 197 -2.25 16.41 2.51
N VAL A 198 -1.43 15.44 2.09
CA VAL A 198 -0.16 15.67 1.39
C VAL A 198 -0.10 14.79 0.15
N ALA A 199 -0.15 15.41 -1.02
CA ALA A 199 0.01 14.70 -2.29
C ALA A 199 1.50 14.34 -2.48
N THR A 200 1.83 13.07 -2.33
CA THR A 200 3.22 12.58 -2.31
C THR A 200 3.53 11.85 -3.60
N ASN A 201 4.50 12.30 -4.39
CA ASN A 201 4.80 11.79 -5.74
C ASN A 201 3.54 11.65 -6.63
N PRO A 202 2.57 12.60 -6.58
CA PRO A 202 1.22 12.38 -7.07
C PRO A 202 1.16 12.01 -8.55
N ASP A 203 0.20 11.15 -8.89
CA ASP A 203 -0.25 10.93 -10.25
C ASP A 203 -0.82 12.23 -10.85
N ALA A 204 -1.06 12.27 -12.17
CA ALA A 204 -1.50 13.48 -12.85
C ALA A 204 -2.86 14.00 -12.34
N GLN A 205 -3.77 13.08 -11.96
CA GLN A 205 -5.10 13.44 -11.48
C GLN A 205 -5.03 14.01 -10.05
N LEU A 206 -4.30 13.35 -9.15
CA LEU A 206 -4.08 13.86 -7.81
C LEU A 206 -3.30 15.18 -7.81
N ALA A 207 -2.31 15.33 -8.70
CA ALA A 207 -1.56 16.58 -8.84
C ALA A 207 -2.48 17.76 -9.22
N ALA A 208 -3.43 17.54 -10.14
CA ALA A 208 -4.43 18.54 -10.52
C ALA A 208 -5.34 18.92 -9.34
N VAL A 209 -5.85 17.91 -8.61
CA VAL A 209 -6.68 18.15 -7.41
C VAL A 209 -5.90 18.86 -6.32
N ALA A 210 -4.63 18.47 -6.09
CA ALA A 210 -3.79 19.13 -5.09
C ALA A 210 -3.56 20.60 -5.42
N ALA A 211 -3.34 20.93 -6.70
CA ALA A 211 -3.20 22.30 -7.15
C ALA A 211 -4.49 23.12 -6.95
N GLU A 212 -5.65 22.54 -7.30
CA GLU A 212 -6.97 23.17 -7.12
C GLU A 212 -7.29 23.43 -5.64
N ARG A 213 -6.98 22.47 -4.76
CA ARG A 213 -7.31 22.55 -3.33
C ARG A 213 -6.21 23.20 -2.48
N GLY A 214 -5.08 23.59 -3.08
CA GLY A 214 -3.94 24.16 -2.37
C GLY A 214 -3.25 23.16 -1.43
N TRP A 215 -3.31 21.86 -1.73
CA TRP A 215 -2.64 20.84 -0.93
C TRP A 215 -1.13 20.82 -1.19
N PRO A 216 -0.30 20.62 -0.16
CA PRO A 216 1.14 20.51 -0.35
C PRO A 216 1.49 19.28 -1.21
N VAL A 217 2.49 19.45 -2.07
CA VAL A 217 3.06 18.38 -2.89
C VAL A 217 4.45 18.05 -2.38
N LEU A 218 4.69 16.78 -2.08
CA LEU A 218 5.97 16.24 -1.65
C LEU A 218 6.55 15.32 -2.72
N ARG A 219 7.86 15.34 -2.92
CA ARG A 219 8.58 14.42 -3.81
C ARG A 219 9.59 13.62 -2.98
N LEU A 220 9.39 12.31 -2.85
CA LEU A 220 10.27 11.39 -2.11
C LEU A 220 11.15 10.55 -3.05
N HIS A 221 10.71 10.41 -4.30
CA HIS A 221 11.46 9.69 -5.34
C HIS A 221 12.01 10.67 -6.35
N GLY A 222 13.17 10.36 -6.95
CA GLY A 222 13.74 11.18 -8.02
C GLY A 222 12.82 11.20 -9.24
N THR A 223 12.93 12.24 -10.07
CA THR A 223 12.10 12.49 -11.27
C THR A 223 12.32 11.47 -12.40
N GLY A 224 12.77 10.25 -12.09
CA GLY A 224 13.12 9.20 -13.04
C GLY A 224 11.95 8.32 -13.53
N ARG A 225 10.69 8.70 -13.31
CA ARG A 225 9.55 8.01 -13.97
C ARG A 225 9.49 8.48 -15.43
N THR A 226 10.23 7.81 -16.30
CA THR A 226 9.88 7.79 -17.73
C THR A 226 8.59 6.98 -17.88
N ALA A 227 7.65 7.58 -18.59
CA ALA A 227 6.32 7.09 -18.92
C ALA A 227 6.34 5.68 -19.55
#